data_37592dac381fefb8136db3a65cdb84a1
#
_entry.id   37592dac381fefb8136db3a65cdb84a1
#
_cell.length_a   1.000
_cell.length_b   1.000
_cell.length_c   1.000
_cell.angle_alpha   90.00
_cell.angle_beta   90.00
_cell.angle_gamma   90.00
#
_symmetry.space_group_name_H-M   'P 1'
#
loop_
_entity.id
_entity.type
_entity.pdbx_description
1 polymer ?
#
loop_
_entity_poly.entity_id
_entity_poly.type
_entity_poly.pdbx_seq_one_letter_code
_entity_poly.pdbx_strand_id
1 'polypeptide(L)'
;MKCRFCKSTLTNIFLDLGMSPMANSFLKPTELNTIEPSYPLCAYVCSKCFLVQLDEFEKPEEIFSNYAYFSSFSTTWNDHIEEFVNRLINKFKIDKQKHVIEIASNDGYLLQHFKKNGIPILGIEPAKNIASYAESKGIPTINKFFGVDTAQELVQNGQKADFLIAFNVMPHVPNLNDFVNGLKMILNNDGILIIQFSAYLLKLIELNEFDMIYHEHFSYFSLGTLKKILAELKLKIFDVEELSIHGGSLRLYIIHEKNNSYQKSMRVDQLLEKEKQFGLLETSTYDNFAKNIQNVKQDICNFFAEARKENKKIVCYGAPAKGNTLLNFCGIGNDFIEYTVDKNPHKQELFLPGTHIPIYSPEKVLSTKPDYLLILPWNLKDEIIEQMSFIRDWNGKFVVLMPKIEIIN
;
A
#
# COMPACT_ATOMS: atom_id res chain seq x y z
N MET A 1 15.72 -4.41 -18.19
CA MET A 1 14.48 -3.71 -17.84
C MET A 1 14.50 -2.27 -18.32
N LYS A 2 13.32 -1.65 -18.66
CA LYS A 2 13.20 -0.23 -19.00
C LYS A 2 12.29 0.47 -17.97
N CYS A 3 12.61 1.72 -17.68
CA CYS A 3 11.81 2.54 -16.77
C CYS A 3 10.36 2.66 -17.26
N ARG A 4 9.38 2.40 -16.39
CA ARG A 4 7.94 2.46 -16.70
C ARG A 4 7.51 3.82 -17.23
N PHE A 5 8.08 4.88 -16.68
CA PHE A 5 7.76 6.25 -17.06
C PHE A 5 8.59 6.72 -18.25
N CYS A 6 9.91 6.93 -18.10
CA CYS A 6 10.74 7.63 -19.09
C CYS A 6 11.43 6.71 -20.10
N LYS A 7 11.17 5.39 -20.06
CA LYS A 7 11.70 4.35 -20.96
C LYS A 7 13.24 4.21 -20.99
N SER A 8 13.97 4.90 -20.11
CA SER A 8 15.43 4.74 -19.99
C SER A 8 15.76 3.34 -19.50
N THR A 9 16.94 2.81 -19.86
CA THR A 9 17.42 1.53 -19.35
C THR A 9 17.69 1.62 -17.85
N LEU A 10 17.28 0.62 -17.09
CA LEU A 10 17.50 0.50 -15.66
C LEU A 10 18.73 -0.38 -15.41
N THR A 11 19.71 0.18 -14.71
CA THR A 11 20.97 -0.51 -14.35
C THR A 11 21.26 -0.44 -12.85
N ASN A 12 20.64 0.52 -12.14
CA ASN A 12 20.94 0.77 -10.74
C ASN A 12 19.94 0.00 -9.87
N ILE A 13 20.42 -0.96 -9.13
CA ILE A 13 19.65 -1.68 -8.12
C ILE A 13 19.43 -0.75 -6.93
N PHE A 14 18.17 -0.60 -6.52
CA PHE A 14 17.78 0.10 -5.30
C PHE A 14 17.87 -0.83 -4.09
N LEU A 15 17.27 -2.00 -4.18
CA LEU A 15 17.32 -3.04 -3.14
C LEU A 15 17.02 -4.40 -3.76
N ASP A 16 17.84 -5.39 -3.42
CA ASP A 16 17.61 -6.79 -3.78
C ASP A 16 17.26 -7.58 -2.51
N LEU A 17 16.04 -8.08 -2.47
CA LEU A 17 15.49 -8.90 -1.39
C LEU A 17 15.56 -10.42 -1.69
N GLY A 18 16.20 -10.79 -2.81
CA GLY A 18 16.35 -12.17 -3.24
C GLY A 18 15.09 -12.74 -3.91
N MET A 19 14.92 -14.05 -3.80
CA MET A 19 13.73 -14.76 -4.30
C MET A 19 12.64 -14.75 -3.25
N SER A 20 11.41 -14.41 -3.65
CA SER A 20 10.25 -14.38 -2.75
C SER A 20 8.99 -14.83 -3.49
N PRO A 21 8.07 -15.55 -2.85
CA PRO A 21 6.74 -15.77 -3.40
C PRO A 21 5.94 -14.45 -3.44
N MET A 22 4.82 -14.44 -4.17
CA MET A 22 3.87 -13.33 -4.13
C MET A 22 3.32 -13.17 -2.72
N ALA A 23 3.41 -11.97 -2.17
CA ALA A 23 3.19 -11.72 -0.74
C ALA A 23 1.75 -12.00 -0.23
N ASN A 24 0.76 -12.00 -1.11
CA ASN A 24 -0.64 -12.32 -0.79
C ASN A 24 -1.14 -13.66 -1.36
N SER A 25 -0.25 -14.52 -1.90
CA SER A 25 -0.59 -15.85 -2.39
C SER A 25 -0.63 -16.87 -1.25
N PHE A 26 -1.59 -16.71 -0.35
CA PHE A 26 -1.78 -17.62 0.79
C PHE A 26 -2.06 -19.04 0.33
N LEU A 27 -1.42 -20.03 0.97
CA LEU A 27 -1.53 -21.43 0.60
C LEU A 27 -2.65 -22.14 1.40
N LYS A 28 -3.37 -23.01 0.73
CA LYS A 28 -4.27 -23.97 1.40
C LYS A 28 -3.47 -25.14 1.98
N PRO A 29 -4.00 -25.88 2.96
CA PRO A 29 -3.34 -27.08 3.50
C PRO A 29 -2.97 -28.11 2.42
N THR A 30 -3.77 -28.21 1.36
CA THR A 30 -3.55 -29.12 0.24
C THR A 30 -2.41 -28.71 -0.70
N GLU A 31 -1.98 -27.45 -0.61
CA GLU A 31 -0.97 -26.86 -1.50
C GLU A 31 0.45 -26.87 -0.88
N LEU A 32 0.58 -27.16 0.43
CA LEU A 32 1.86 -27.16 1.14
C LEU A 32 2.92 -28.13 0.57
N ASN A 33 2.50 -29.19 -0.11
CA ASN A 33 3.40 -30.17 -0.72
C ASN A 33 3.55 -29.96 -2.24
N THR A 34 3.08 -28.84 -2.78
CA THR A 34 3.25 -28.46 -4.18
C THR A 34 4.40 -27.49 -4.36
N ILE A 35 4.84 -27.29 -5.59
CA ILE A 35 5.86 -26.29 -5.90
C ILE A 35 5.24 -24.90 -5.76
N GLU A 36 5.78 -24.08 -4.86
CA GLU A 36 5.40 -22.69 -4.69
C GLU A 36 6.24 -21.80 -5.63
N PRO A 37 5.60 -21.01 -6.53
CA PRO A 37 6.33 -20.09 -7.39
C PRO A 37 7.02 -19.00 -6.56
N SER A 38 8.28 -18.71 -6.90
CA SER A 38 9.05 -17.61 -6.32
C SER A 38 9.69 -16.79 -7.43
N TYR A 39 9.74 -15.48 -7.24
CA TYR A 39 10.22 -14.53 -8.23
C TYR A 39 11.29 -13.62 -7.62
N PRO A 40 12.22 -13.07 -8.42
CA PRO A 40 13.17 -12.07 -7.94
C PRO A 40 12.43 -10.85 -7.38
N LEU A 41 12.70 -10.47 -6.12
CA LEU A 41 12.18 -9.25 -5.51
C LEU A 41 13.28 -8.20 -5.48
N CYS A 42 13.61 -7.66 -6.66
CA CYS A 42 14.68 -6.70 -6.88
C CYS A 42 14.13 -5.38 -7.41
N ALA A 43 14.26 -4.33 -6.60
CA ALA A 43 13.84 -2.99 -6.97
C ALA A 43 14.98 -2.21 -7.62
N TYR A 44 14.67 -1.44 -8.67
CA TYR A 44 15.59 -0.62 -9.43
C TYR A 44 15.24 0.86 -9.32
N VAL A 45 16.24 1.73 -9.30
CA VAL A 45 16.06 3.18 -9.39
C VAL A 45 16.48 3.69 -10.76
N CYS A 46 15.65 4.51 -11.41
CA CYS A 46 15.98 5.14 -12.68
C CYS A 46 16.91 6.32 -12.48
N SER A 47 18.10 6.29 -13.09
CA SER A 47 19.08 7.40 -13.00
C SER A 47 18.60 8.71 -13.64
N LYS A 48 17.56 8.66 -14.50
CA LYS A 48 17.04 9.86 -15.20
C LYS A 48 15.87 10.54 -14.45
N CYS A 49 14.89 9.76 -14.01
CA CYS A 49 13.68 10.31 -13.38
C CYS A 49 13.55 9.99 -11.89
N PHE A 50 14.41 9.13 -11.35
CA PHE A 50 14.42 8.67 -9.96
C PHE A 50 13.16 7.88 -9.54
N LEU A 51 12.41 7.33 -10.51
CA LEU A 51 11.36 6.36 -10.20
C LEU A 51 12.00 5.07 -9.70
N VAL A 52 11.62 4.64 -8.51
CA VAL A 52 11.95 3.30 -7.98
C VAL A 52 10.85 2.33 -8.39
N GLN A 53 11.22 1.13 -8.86
CA GLN A 53 10.28 0.20 -9.49
C GLN A 53 10.77 -1.24 -9.49
N LEU A 54 9.81 -2.17 -9.48
CA LEU A 54 10.03 -3.61 -9.66
C LEU A 54 9.79 -4.04 -11.11
N ASP A 55 10.32 -5.20 -11.48
CA ASP A 55 9.91 -5.87 -12.71
C ASP A 55 8.52 -6.51 -12.54
N GLU A 56 7.88 -6.85 -13.64
CA GLU A 56 6.56 -7.46 -13.67
C GLU A 56 6.73 -8.97 -13.94
N PHE A 57 6.36 -9.79 -12.98
CA PHE A 57 6.46 -11.25 -13.06
C PHE A 57 5.09 -11.89 -13.24
N GLU A 58 4.06 -11.30 -12.65
CA GLU A 58 2.67 -11.73 -12.75
C GLU A 58 1.82 -10.59 -13.32
N LYS A 59 0.80 -10.94 -14.09
CA LYS A 59 -0.10 -9.94 -14.67
C LYS A 59 -1.05 -9.40 -13.61
N PRO A 60 -1.42 -8.11 -13.68
CA PRO A 60 -2.41 -7.53 -12.75
C PRO A 60 -3.71 -8.31 -12.67
N GLU A 61 -4.15 -8.90 -13.81
CA GLU A 61 -5.36 -9.71 -13.87
C GLU A 61 -5.27 -10.97 -13.01
N GLU A 62 -4.09 -11.57 -12.87
CA GLU A 62 -3.86 -12.74 -12.02
C GLU A 62 -3.81 -12.38 -10.55
N ILE A 63 -3.26 -11.20 -10.24
CA ILE A 63 -3.11 -10.71 -8.86
C ILE A 63 -4.44 -10.15 -8.31
N PHE A 64 -5.16 -9.33 -9.11
CA PHE A 64 -6.25 -8.49 -8.60
C PHE A 64 -7.67 -8.91 -9.02
N SER A 65 -7.86 -9.92 -9.90
CA SER A 65 -9.21 -10.31 -10.34
C SER A 65 -10.07 -10.95 -9.24
N ASN A 66 -9.44 -11.57 -8.25
CA ASN A 66 -10.08 -12.10 -7.04
C ASN A 66 -9.22 -11.73 -5.83
N TYR A 67 -9.55 -10.65 -5.17
CA TYR A 67 -8.67 -10.06 -4.16
C TYR A 67 -9.21 -10.28 -2.75
N ALA A 68 -8.32 -10.65 -1.83
CA ALA A 68 -8.68 -11.00 -0.46
C ALA A 68 -8.74 -9.78 0.50
N TYR A 69 -8.36 -8.59 0.03
CA TYR A 69 -8.28 -7.40 0.85
C TYR A 69 -9.55 -6.55 0.74
N PHE A 70 -10.25 -6.38 1.87
CA PHE A 70 -11.39 -5.49 2.04
C PHE A 70 -10.97 -4.30 2.88
N SER A 71 -11.06 -3.09 2.33
CA SER A 71 -10.60 -1.86 2.99
C SER A 71 -11.43 -1.53 4.23
N SER A 72 -12.72 -1.88 4.25
CA SER A 72 -13.62 -1.61 5.37
C SER A 72 -13.33 -2.41 6.64
N PHE A 73 -12.42 -3.38 6.63
CA PHE A 73 -12.11 -4.19 7.82
C PHE A 73 -11.18 -3.50 8.82
N SER A 74 -10.52 -2.41 8.46
CA SER A 74 -9.71 -1.60 9.38
C SER A 74 -10.53 -0.44 9.93
N THR A 75 -10.75 -0.39 11.23
CA THR A 75 -11.47 0.70 11.91
C THR A 75 -10.72 2.02 11.76
N THR A 76 -9.42 2.02 12.08
CA THR A 76 -8.56 3.21 11.94
C THR A 76 -8.57 3.78 10.53
N TRP A 77 -8.61 2.91 9.50
CA TRP A 77 -8.69 3.36 8.12
C TRP A 77 -10.04 3.99 7.81
N ASN A 78 -11.14 3.38 8.24
CA ASN A 78 -12.49 3.91 8.02
C ASN A 78 -12.67 5.29 8.67
N ASP A 79 -12.22 5.47 9.91
CA ASP A 79 -12.31 6.75 10.62
C ASP A 79 -11.51 7.84 9.89
N HIS A 80 -10.30 7.51 9.44
CA HIS A 80 -9.48 8.42 8.63
C HIS A 80 -10.18 8.83 7.32
N ILE A 81 -10.85 7.90 6.66
CA ILE A 81 -11.57 8.17 5.40
C ILE A 81 -12.83 9.00 5.64
N GLU A 82 -13.59 8.73 6.69
CA GLU A 82 -14.76 9.54 7.03
C GLU A 82 -14.36 11.00 7.32
N GLU A 83 -13.32 11.21 8.12
CA GLU A 83 -12.77 12.54 8.39
C GLU A 83 -12.29 13.22 7.09
N PHE A 84 -11.57 12.50 6.24
CA PHE A 84 -11.12 13.00 4.95
C PHE A 84 -12.28 13.46 4.08
N VAL A 85 -13.32 12.63 3.89
CA VAL A 85 -14.48 12.95 3.05
C VAL A 85 -15.23 14.17 3.60
N ASN A 86 -15.47 14.23 4.92
CA ASN A 86 -16.13 15.36 5.56
C ASN A 86 -15.33 16.66 5.36
N ARG A 87 -14.00 16.60 5.52
CA ARG A 87 -13.11 17.74 5.27
C ARG A 87 -13.13 18.15 3.80
N LEU A 88 -13.15 17.20 2.88
CA LEU A 88 -13.17 17.46 1.44
C LEU A 88 -14.46 18.16 1.01
N ILE A 89 -15.62 17.62 1.46
CA ILE A 89 -16.95 18.21 1.20
C ILE A 89 -16.98 19.66 1.68
N ASN A 90 -16.51 19.92 2.89
CA ASN A 90 -16.49 21.27 3.46
C ASN A 90 -15.53 22.23 2.74
N LYS A 91 -14.30 21.75 2.43
CA LYS A 91 -13.25 22.58 1.80
C LYS A 91 -13.65 22.99 0.39
N PHE A 92 -14.19 22.10 -0.40
CA PHE A 92 -14.51 22.34 -1.81
C PHE A 92 -16.01 22.56 -2.09
N LYS A 93 -16.84 22.61 -1.04
CA LYS A 93 -18.30 22.80 -1.16
C LYS A 93 -18.94 21.79 -2.11
N ILE A 94 -18.60 20.52 -1.93
CA ILE A 94 -19.11 19.44 -2.77
C ILE A 94 -20.57 19.19 -2.45
N ASP A 95 -21.41 19.24 -3.46
CA ASP A 95 -22.85 19.04 -3.35
C ASP A 95 -23.36 18.00 -4.37
N LYS A 96 -24.69 17.84 -4.44
CA LYS A 96 -25.38 16.89 -5.33
C LYS A 96 -25.20 17.18 -6.83
N GLN A 97 -24.60 18.32 -7.22
CA GLN A 97 -24.32 18.67 -8.62
C GLN A 97 -22.95 18.17 -9.05
N LYS A 98 -22.12 17.70 -8.11
CA LYS A 98 -20.79 17.20 -8.32
C LYS A 98 -20.77 15.69 -8.45
N HIS A 99 -19.96 15.17 -9.36
CA HIS A 99 -19.76 13.74 -9.57
C HIS A 99 -18.40 13.29 -9.01
N VAL A 100 -18.42 12.35 -8.07
CA VAL A 100 -17.24 11.76 -7.48
C VAL A 100 -17.00 10.39 -8.08
N ILE A 101 -15.82 10.18 -8.68
CA ILE A 101 -15.41 8.87 -9.20
C ILE A 101 -14.19 8.40 -8.40
N GLU A 102 -14.20 7.15 -7.97
CA GLU A 102 -13.06 6.51 -7.31
C GLU A 102 -12.51 5.37 -8.17
N ILE A 103 -11.19 5.39 -8.40
CA ILE A 103 -10.45 4.33 -9.10
C ILE A 103 -9.89 3.34 -8.08
N ALA A 104 -10.06 2.05 -8.31
CA ALA A 104 -9.84 0.97 -7.35
C ALA A 104 -10.63 1.20 -6.07
N SER A 105 -11.96 1.37 -6.25
CA SER A 105 -12.87 1.78 -5.17
C SER A 105 -13.07 0.73 -4.09
N ASN A 106 -12.46 -0.44 -4.26
CA ASN A 106 -12.56 -1.57 -3.35
C ASN A 106 -14.03 -1.84 -2.96
N ASP A 107 -14.33 -2.11 -1.72
CA ASP A 107 -15.66 -2.44 -1.21
C ASP A 107 -16.58 -1.21 -0.98
N GLY A 108 -16.22 -0.05 -1.58
CA GLY A 108 -16.97 1.21 -1.48
C GLY A 108 -16.75 1.96 -0.18
N TYR A 109 -15.72 1.61 0.56
CA TYR A 109 -15.38 2.15 1.89
C TYR A 109 -15.31 3.69 1.92
N LEU A 110 -14.87 4.33 0.84
CA LEU A 110 -14.80 5.79 0.72
C LEU A 110 -16.09 6.37 0.12
N LEU A 111 -16.58 5.80 -0.96
CA LEU A 111 -17.75 6.30 -1.68
C LEU A 111 -19.04 6.31 -0.85
N GLN A 112 -19.18 5.40 0.12
CA GLN A 112 -20.32 5.37 1.03
C GLN A 112 -20.53 6.69 1.77
N HIS A 113 -19.45 7.41 2.12
CA HIS A 113 -19.53 8.68 2.85
C HIS A 113 -20.02 9.83 1.94
N PHE A 114 -19.68 9.84 0.67
CA PHE A 114 -20.26 10.77 -0.32
C PHE A 114 -21.73 10.44 -0.57
N LYS A 115 -22.08 9.16 -0.71
CA LYS A 115 -23.44 8.70 -0.89
C LYS A 115 -24.35 9.13 0.27
N LYS A 116 -23.89 8.99 1.52
CA LYS A 116 -24.63 9.47 2.71
C LYS A 116 -24.98 10.97 2.63
N ASN A 117 -24.16 11.76 1.93
CA ASN A 117 -24.37 13.20 1.73
C ASN A 117 -25.15 13.52 0.44
N GLY A 118 -25.72 12.50 -0.25
CA GLY A 118 -26.51 12.68 -1.46
C GLY A 118 -25.70 13.10 -2.69
N ILE A 119 -24.38 12.91 -2.68
CA ILE A 119 -23.46 13.25 -3.77
C ILE A 119 -23.41 12.08 -4.76
N PRO A 120 -23.57 12.32 -6.07
CA PRO A 120 -23.41 11.31 -7.12
C PRO A 120 -22.02 10.66 -7.09
N ILE A 121 -21.98 9.32 -7.13
CA ILE A 121 -20.76 8.52 -7.00
C ILE A 121 -20.67 7.44 -8.08
N LEU A 122 -19.46 7.04 -8.42
CA LEU A 122 -19.14 5.86 -9.24
C LEU A 122 -17.82 5.25 -8.81
N GLY A 123 -17.79 3.94 -8.55
CA GLY A 123 -16.60 3.16 -8.31
C GLY A 123 -16.12 2.44 -9.58
N ILE A 124 -14.80 2.28 -9.72
CA ILE A 124 -14.19 1.41 -10.71
C ILE A 124 -13.27 0.45 -9.96
N GLU A 125 -13.60 -0.86 -10.00
CA GLU A 125 -12.90 -1.90 -9.22
C GLU A 125 -12.67 -3.15 -10.07
N PRO A 126 -11.41 -3.59 -10.28
CA PRO A 126 -11.12 -4.76 -11.09
C PRO A 126 -11.48 -6.09 -10.42
N ALA A 127 -11.41 -6.19 -9.09
CA ALA A 127 -11.70 -7.42 -8.36
C ALA A 127 -13.21 -7.71 -8.35
N LYS A 128 -13.63 -8.77 -9.04
CA LYS A 128 -15.04 -9.11 -9.21
C LYS A 128 -15.77 -9.36 -7.88
N ASN A 129 -15.13 -10.09 -6.95
CA ASN A 129 -15.69 -10.37 -5.64
C ASN A 129 -15.90 -9.09 -4.82
N ILE A 130 -14.97 -8.16 -4.89
CA ILE A 130 -15.00 -6.87 -4.18
C ILE A 130 -16.04 -5.93 -4.79
N ALA A 131 -16.04 -5.80 -6.13
CA ALA A 131 -17.01 -4.97 -6.84
C ALA A 131 -18.45 -5.42 -6.55
N SER A 132 -18.72 -6.73 -6.60
CA SER A 132 -20.04 -7.28 -6.28
C SER A 132 -20.46 -6.99 -4.83
N TYR A 133 -19.51 -6.99 -3.90
CA TYR A 133 -19.80 -6.62 -2.52
C TYR A 133 -20.14 -5.14 -2.38
N ALA A 134 -19.41 -4.22 -3.05
CA ALA A 134 -19.72 -2.80 -3.10
C ALA A 134 -21.13 -2.55 -3.68
N GLU A 135 -21.47 -3.22 -4.80
CA GLU A 135 -22.81 -3.13 -5.41
C GLU A 135 -23.91 -3.62 -4.46
N SER A 136 -23.67 -4.69 -3.70
CA SER A 136 -24.64 -5.19 -2.70
C SER A 136 -24.94 -4.17 -1.60
N LYS A 137 -24.01 -3.24 -1.33
CA LYS A 137 -24.18 -2.09 -0.43
C LYS A 137 -24.77 -0.87 -1.14
N GLY A 138 -25.12 -1.02 -2.43
CA GLY A 138 -25.70 0.03 -3.27
C GLY A 138 -24.68 1.09 -3.68
N ILE A 139 -23.39 0.75 -3.79
CA ILE A 139 -22.36 1.61 -4.37
C ILE A 139 -22.26 1.25 -5.86
N PRO A 140 -22.66 2.13 -6.80
CA PRO A 140 -22.51 1.88 -8.23
C PRO A 140 -21.03 1.61 -8.56
N THR A 141 -20.74 0.44 -9.11
CA THR A 141 -19.34 0.02 -9.34
C THR A 141 -19.22 -0.65 -10.72
N ILE A 142 -18.24 -0.24 -11.51
CA ILE A 142 -17.89 -0.87 -12.78
C ILE A 142 -16.73 -1.83 -12.54
N ASN A 143 -16.94 -3.12 -12.83
CA ASN A 143 -15.91 -4.14 -12.66
C ASN A 143 -14.98 -4.19 -13.88
N LYS A 144 -13.95 -3.34 -13.87
CA LYS A 144 -12.92 -3.23 -14.92
C LYS A 144 -11.60 -2.74 -14.36
N PHE A 145 -10.49 -3.12 -14.99
CA PHE A 145 -9.21 -2.44 -14.84
C PHE A 145 -9.31 -1.04 -15.45
N PHE A 146 -8.62 -0.08 -14.81
CA PHE A 146 -8.63 1.30 -15.26
C PHE A 146 -7.38 1.65 -16.09
N GLY A 147 -7.60 2.26 -17.21
CA GLY A 147 -6.63 2.81 -18.15
C GLY A 147 -7.32 3.69 -19.19
N VAL A 148 -6.64 4.00 -20.27
CA VAL A 148 -7.17 4.85 -21.34
C VAL A 148 -8.46 4.28 -21.93
N ASP A 149 -8.52 2.98 -22.20
CA ASP A 149 -9.69 2.35 -22.83
C ASP A 149 -10.95 2.48 -21.95
N THR A 150 -10.84 2.17 -20.66
CA THR A 150 -11.96 2.31 -19.71
C THR A 150 -12.34 3.78 -19.53
N ALA A 151 -11.36 4.68 -19.46
CA ALA A 151 -11.62 6.11 -19.37
C ALA A 151 -12.35 6.65 -20.61
N GLN A 152 -11.98 6.19 -21.80
CA GLN A 152 -12.63 6.57 -23.05
C GLN A 152 -14.10 6.12 -23.09
N GLU A 153 -14.39 4.89 -22.70
CA GLU A 153 -15.76 4.36 -22.59
C GLU A 153 -16.61 5.20 -21.63
N LEU A 154 -16.05 5.53 -20.44
CA LEU A 154 -16.75 6.36 -19.45
C LEU A 154 -17.06 7.75 -19.98
N VAL A 155 -16.10 8.40 -20.66
CA VAL A 155 -16.30 9.73 -21.25
C VAL A 155 -17.37 9.68 -22.36
N GLN A 156 -17.39 8.65 -23.20
CA GLN A 156 -18.42 8.46 -24.24
C GLN A 156 -19.83 8.30 -23.63
N ASN A 157 -19.93 7.72 -22.43
CA ASN A 157 -21.16 7.58 -21.68
C ASN A 157 -21.48 8.81 -20.80
N GLY A 158 -20.77 9.92 -20.97
CA GLY A 158 -20.99 11.15 -20.20
C GLY A 158 -20.50 11.11 -18.76
N GLN A 159 -19.75 10.08 -18.38
CA GLN A 159 -19.23 9.89 -17.02
C GLN A 159 -17.87 10.59 -16.88
N LYS A 160 -17.89 11.84 -16.44
CA LYS A 160 -16.68 12.57 -16.04
C LYS A 160 -16.72 12.94 -14.58
N ALA A 161 -15.56 13.08 -13.95
CA ALA A 161 -15.39 13.38 -12.54
C ALA A 161 -15.16 14.86 -12.28
N ASP A 162 -15.93 15.47 -11.38
CA ASP A 162 -15.55 16.73 -10.73
C ASP A 162 -14.50 16.48 -9.64
N PHE A 163 -14.63 15.35 -8.94
CA PHE A 163 -13.64 14.84 -7.99
C PHE A 163 -13.28 13.41 -8.37
N LEU A 164 -12.04 13.21 -8.77
CA LEU A 164 -11.48 11.92 -9.12
C LEU A 164 -10.54 11.48 -8.01
N ILE A 165 -10.80 10.33 -7.40
CA ILE A 165 -10.03 9.83 -6.25
C ILE A 165 -9.35 8.52 -6.65
N ALA A 166 -8.07 8.39 -6.28
CA ALA A 166 -7.27 7.20 -6.55
C ALA A 166 -6.37 6.91 -5.34
N PHE A 167 -6.90 6.11 -4.39
CA PHE A 167 -6.19 5.79 -3.15
C PHE A 167 -5.57 4.41 -3.21
N ASN A 168 -4.29 4.34 -2.86
CA ASN A 168 -3.50 3.10 -2.80
C ASN A 168 -3.55 2.23 -4.08
N VAL A 169 -3.74 2.84 -5.25
CA VAL A 169 -3.79 2.14 -6.54
C VAL A 169 -2.57 2.42 -7.41
N MET A 170 -2.04 3.64 -7.40
CA MET A 170 -0.97 4.03 -8.32
C MET A 170 0.32 3.19 -8.19
N PRO A 171 0.75 2.74 -6.99
CA PRO A 171 1.86 1.79 -6.86
C PRO A 171 1.63 0.45 -7.54
N HIS A 172 0.36 0.01 -7.65
CA HIS A 172 -0.06 -1.26 -8.23
C HIS A 172 -0.24 -1.25 -9.75
N VAL A 173 0.09 -0.14 -10.40
CA VAL A 173 -0.13 0.02 -11.84
C VAL A 173 1.14 -0.22 -12.64
N PRO A 174 1.21 -1.25 -13.50
CA PRO A 174 2.41 -1.52 -14.30
C PRO A 174 2.56 -0.51 -15.45
N ASN A 175 1.48 -0.06 -16.08
CA ASN A 175 1.51 0.94 -17.16
C ASN A 175 1.12 2.34 -16.66
N LEU A 176 2.07 3.03 -16.02
CA LEU A 176 1.85 4.36 -15.42
C LEU A 176 1.35 5.41 -16.42
N ASN A 177 1.90 5.40 -17.64
CA ASN A 177 1.55 6.42 -18.64
C ASN A 177 0.11 6.25 -19.12
N ASP A 178 -0.33 5.01 -19.33
CA ASP A 178 -1.70 4.69 -19.70
C ASP A 178 -2.68 5.10 -18.58
N PHE A 179 -2.37 4.68 -17.35
CA PHE A 179 -3.18 4.99 -16.18
C PHE A 179 -3.37 6.49 -15.97
N VAL A 180 -2.28 7.28 -15.97
CA VAL A 180 -2.36 8.73 -15.76
C VAL A 180 -3.03 9.46 -16.92
N ASN A 181 -2.88 8.97 -18.16
CA ASN A 181 -3.66 9.47 -19.29
C ASN A 181 -5.16 9.20 -19.13
N GLY A 182 -5.54 8.03 -18.65
CA GLY A 182 -6.92 7.71 -18.30
C GLY A 182 -7.47 8.65 -17.22
N LEU A 183 -6.72 8.89 -16.14
CA LEU A 183 -7.10 9.83 -15.07
C LEU A 183 -7.34 11.25 -15.64
N LYS A 184 -6.43 11.72 -16.49
CA LYS A 184 -6.57 13.02 -17.14
C LYS A 184 -7.83 13.10 -18.03
N MET A 185 -8.14 12.05 -18.76
CA MET A 185 -9.25 12.01 -19.73
C MET A 185 -10.61 12.09 -19.02
N ILE A 186 -10.79 11.36 -17.91
CA ILE A 186 -12.04 11.29 -17.17
C ILE A 186 -12.26 12.48 -16.23
N LEU A 187 -11.20 13.23 -15.91
CA LEU A 187 -11.29 14.43 -15.08
C LEU A 187 -11.93 15.58 -15.85
N ASN A 188 -12.94 16.24 -15.28
CA ASN A 188 -13.50 17.48 -15.82
C ASN A 188 -12.42 18.58 -15.86
N ASN A 189 -12.58 19.57 -16.77
CA ASN A 189 -11.60 20.66 -16.93
C ASN A 189 -11.33 21.42 -15.64
N ASP A 190 -12.36 21.61 -14.82
CA ASP A 190 -12.30 22.27 -13.51
C ASP A 190 -12.25 21.27 -12.35
N GLY A 191 -12.16 19.98 -12.66
CA GLY A 191 -12.14 18.89 -11.67
C GLY A 191 -10.83 18.82 -10.89
N ILE A 192 -10.89 18.15 -9.74
CA ILE A 192 -9.75 17.88 -8.87
C ILE A 192 -9.50 16.38 -8.84
N LEU A 193 -8.27 15.96 -9.17
CA LEU A 193 -7.79 14.61 -8.97
C LEU A 193 -7.04 14.54 -7.63
N ILE A 194 -7.39 13.57 -6.80
CA ILE A 194 -6.76 13.34 -5.51
C ILE A 194 -6.14 11.94 -5.51
N ILE A 195 -4.82 11.90 -5.44
CA ILE A 195 -4.06 10.64 -5.35
C ILE A 195 -3.51 10.54 -3.92
N GLN A 196 -3.70 9.38 -3.30
CA GLN A 196 -3.03 9.03 -2.04
C GLN A 196 -2.40 7.65 -2.17
N PHE A 197 -1.22 7.47 -1.61
CA PHE A 197 -0.55 6.16 -1.57
C PHE A 197 0.33 6.05 -0.34
N SER A 198 0.42 4.83 0.17
CA SER A 198 1.41 4.39 1.15
C SER A 198 2.75 4.13 0.47
N ALA A 199 3.78 3.77 1.25
CA ALA A 199 5.13 3.56 0.73
C ALA A 199 5.69 4.81 0.02
N TYR A 200 5.43 5.99 0.57
CA TYR A 200 6.04 7.24 0.11
C TYR A 200 7.56 7.12 0.22
N LEU A 201 8.26 7.23 -0.91
CA LEU A 201 9.67 6.85 -1.03
C LEU A 201 10.60 7.52 -0.01
N LEU A 202 10.38 8.80 0.32
CA LEU A 202 11.13 9.49 1.38
C LEU A 202 10.99 8.77 2.72
N LYS A 203 9.74 8.43 3.11
CA LYS A 203 9.46 7.75 4.38
C LYS A 203 9.94 6.32 4.38
N LEU A 204 9.77 5.61 3.27
CA LEU A 204 10.28 4.26 3.09
C LEU A 204 11.79 4.20 3.37
N ILE A 205 12.56 5.16 2.84
CA ILE A 205 14.02 5.20 3.06
C ILE A 205 14.34 5.69 4.48
N GLU A 206 13.69 6.77 4.94
CA GLU A 206 13.92 7.39 6.27
C GLU A 206 13.66 6.40 7.42
N LEU A 207 12.63 5.55 7.27
CA LEU A 207 12.17 4.60 8.30
C LEU A 207 12.58 3.15 8.01
N ASN A 208 13.41 2.91 7.02
CA ASN A 208 13.89 1.57 6.63
C ASN A 208 12.76 0.58 6.27
N GLU A 209 11.65 1.04 5.73
CA GLU A 209 10.44 0.26 5.44
C GLU A 209 10.63 -0.66 4.21
N PHE A 210 11.66 -1.50 4.21
CA PHE A 210 11.94 -2.43 3.11
C PHE A 210 10.83 -3.46 2.91
N ASP A 211 10.09 -3.76 3.97
CA ASP A 211 8.95 -4.67 3.98
C ASP A 211 7.75 -4.17 3.14
N MET A 212 7.73 -2.85 2.82
CA MET A 212 6.78 -2.28 1.87
C MET A 212 7.12 -2.64 0.41
N ILE A 213 8.27 -3.30 0.15
CA ILE A 213 8.67 -3.76 -1.18
C ILE A 213 8.17 -5.20 -1.36
N TYR A 214 7.18 -5.38 -2.23
CA TYR A 214 6.62 -6.66 -2.65
C TYR A 214 6.06 -6.55 -4.07
N HIS A 215 5.89 -7.66 -4.76
CA HIS A 215 5.67 -7.72 -6.20
C HIS A 215 4.43 -6.96 -6.70
N GLU A 216 3.42 -6.78 -5.85
CA GLU A 216 2.22 -6.01 -6.17
C GLU A 216 2.47 -4.49 -6.23
N HIS A 217 3.56 -4.00 -5.61
CA HIS A 217 3.97 -2.60 -5.67
C HIS A 217 4.97 -2.39 -6.81
N PHE A 218 4.47 -2.19 -8.02
CA PHE A 218 5.34 -1.99 -9.19
C PHE A 218 6.19 -0.72 -9.14
N SER A 219 5.78 0.29 -8.36
CA SER A 219 6.44 1.60 -8.31
C SER A 219 6.38 2.25 -6.94
N TYR A 220 7.46 2.96 -6.59
CA TYR A 220 7.58 3.74 -5.35
C TYR A 220 7.90 5.19 -5.74
N PHE A 221 7.09 6.12 -5.23
CA PHE A 221 7.11 7.50 -5.71
C PHE A 221 7.65 8.48 -4.67
N SER A 222 8.48 9.42 -5.15
CA SER A 222 8.71 10.71 -4.52
C SER A 222 7.78 11.76 -5.12
N LEU A 223 7.58 12.89 -4.42
CA LEU A 223 6.86 14.03 -4.96
C LEU A 223 7.54 14.58 -6.22
N GLY A 224 8.89 14.62 -6.22
CA GLY A 224 9.67 15.08 -7.36
C GLY A 224 9.47 14.22 -8.61
N THR A 225 9.41 12.90 -8.45
CA THR A 225 9.12 11.96 -9.56
C THR A 225 7.70 12.13 -10.06
N LEU A 226 6.71 12.21 -9.16
CA LEU A 226 5.30 12.41 -9.54
C LEU A 226 5.07 13.74 -10.24
N LYS A 227 5.71 14.82 -9.79
CA LYS A 227 5.66 16.11 -10.46
C LYS A 227 6.11 16.01 -11.92
N LYS A 228 7.19 15.24 -12.20
CA LYS A 228 7.68 15.00 -13.58
C LYS A 228 6.65 14.23 -14.40
N ILE A 229 6.12 13.11 -13.85
CA ILE A 229 5.13 12.26 -14.53
C ILE A 229 3.87 13.07 -14.90
N LEU A 230 3.33 13.80 -13.94
CA LEU A 230 2.10 14.57 -14.10
C LEU A 230 2.28 15.74 -15.08
N ALA A 231 3.42 16.44 -15.01
CA ALA A 231 3.71 17.57 -15.91
C ALA A 231 3.83 17.13 -17.37
N GLU A 232 4.43 15.97 -17.65
CA GLU A 232 4.50 15.41 -19.01
C GLU A 232 3.10 15.17 -19.58
N LEU A 233 2.16 14.80 -18.74
CA LEU A 233 0.77 14.54 -19.11
C LEU A 233 -0.15 15.76 -18.95
N LYS A 234 0.41 16.97 -18.78
CA LYS A 234 -0.34 18.22 -18.67
C LYS A 234 -1.28 18.29 -17.46
N LEU A 235 -0.84 17.73 -16.36
CA LEU A 235 -1.43 17.86 -15.04
C LEU A 235 -0.45 18.60 -14.11
N LYS A 236 -0.95 19.32 -13.10
CA LYS A 236 -0.12 20.01 -12.13
C LYS A 236 -0.61 19.79 -10.70
N ILE A 237 0.34 19.61 -9.78
CA ILE A 237 0.08 19.51 -8.34
C ILE A 237 -0.10 20.92 -7.80
N PHE A 238 -1.22 21.19 -7.14
CA PHE A 238 -1.44 22.47 -6.47
C PHE A 238 -1.31 22.38 -4.95
N ASP A 239 -1.45 21.18 -4.36
CA ASP A 239 -1.32 20.98 -2.91
C ASP A 239 -0.86 19.55 -2.58
N VAL A 240 -0.24 19.36 -1.39
CA VAL A 240 0.20 18.06 -0.88
C VAL A 240 -0.03 17.95 0.63
N GLU A 241 -0.18 16.72 1.12
CA GLU A 241 -0.24 16.38 2.54
C GLU A 241 0.62 15.16 2.82
N GLU A 242 1.58 15.28 3.74
CA GLU A 242 2.24 14.12 4.36
C GLU A 242 1.30 13.58 5.44
N LEU A 243 1.06 12.27 5.46
CA LEU A 243 0.16 11.60 6.40
C LEU A 243 0.93 10.50 7.13
N SER A 244 0.62 10.33 8.42
CA SER A 244 1.24 9.26 9.24
C SER A 244 0.64 7.87 9.02
N ILE A 245 -0.51 7.79 8.35
CA ILE A 245 -1.21 6.51 8.13
C ILE A 245 -0.37 5.56 7.26
N HIS A 246 -0.47 4.25 7.53
CA HIS A 246 0.25 3.18 6.84
C HIS A 246 1.79 3.28 6.89
N GLY A 247 2.35 3.94 7.93
CA GLY A 247 3.80 4.15 8.06
C GLY A 247 4.33 5.41 7.38
N GLY A 248 3.49 6.08 6.63
CA GLY A 248 3.82 7.31 5.91
C GLY A 248 3.22 7.28 4.51
N SER A 249 2.24 8.15 4.30
CA SER A 249 1.56 8.29 3.02
C SER A 249 1.70 9.69 2.47
N LEU A 250 1.62 9.82 1.16
CA LEU A 250 1.57 11.10 0.48
C LEU A 250 0.21 11.26 -0.22
N ARG A 251 -0.46 12.39 0.02
CA ARG A 251 -1.67 12.79 -0.68
C ARG A 251 -1.41 14.00 -1.53
N LEU A 252 -1.85 13.97 -2.78
CA LEU A 252 -1.67 15.00 -3.77
C LEU A 252 -3.01 15.51 -4.26
N TYR A 253 -3.12 16.82 -4.43
CA TYR A 253 -4.24 17.48 -5.06
C TYR A 253 -3.77 18.03 -6.42
N ILE A 254 -4.40 17.57 -7.48
CA ILE A 254 -3.92 17.71 -8.86
C ILE A 254 -5.04 18.29 -9.71
N ILE A 255 -4.70 19.14 -10.65
CA ILE A 255 -5.62 19.73 -11.64
C ILE A 255 -4.99 19.71 -13.03
N HIS A 256 -5.79 19.94 -14.05
CA HIS A 256 -5.27 20.20 -15.41
C HIS A 256 -4.30 21.39 -15.41
N GLU A 257 -3.23 21.32 -16.19
CA GLU A 257 -2.22 22.38 -16.30
C GLU A 257 -2.83 23.76 -16.60
N LYS A 258 -3.87 23.78 -17.47
CA LYS A 258 -4.57 25.00 -17.89
C LYS A 258 -5.57 25.53 -16.85
N ASN A 259 -5.93 24.74 -15.86
CA ASN A 259 -6.84 25.19 -14.79
C ASN A 259 -6.07 26.08 -13.82
N ASN A 260 -6.51 27.31 -13.63
CA ASN A 260 -5.89 28.31 -12.75
C ASN A 260 -6.76 28.66 -11.54
N SER A 261 -7.79 27.84 -11.24
CA SER A 261 -8.71 28.06 -10.12
C SER A 261 -8.03 27.89 -8.75
N TYR A 262 -6.90 27.19 -8.71
CA TYR A 262 -6.16 26.91 -7.47
C TYR A 262 -4.72 27.35 -7.58
N GLN A 263 -4.26 28.14 -6.60
CA GLN A 263 -2.87 28.51 -6.48
C GLN A 263 -2.06 27.36 -5.86
N LYS A 264 -0.79 27.24 -6.27
CA LYS A 264 0.12 26.27 -5.70
C LYS A 264 0.39 26.59 -4.24
N SER A 265 0.17 25.64 -3.35
CA SER A 265 0.49 25.74 -1.92
C SER A 265 2.00 25.74 -1.69
N MET A 266 2.47 26.50 -0.70
CA MET A 266 3.86 26.48 -0.26
C MET A 266 4.32 25.08 0.21
N ARG A 267 3.41 24.23 0.67
CA ARG A 267 3.69 22.84 1.08
C ARG A 267 4.34 22.03 -0.04
N VAL A 268 3.96 22.29 -1.31
CA VAL A 268 4.56 21.62 -2.46
C VAL A 268 6.05 21.93 -2.59
N ASP A 269 6.42 23.21 -2.47
CA ASP A 269 7.82 23.63 -2.60
C ASP A 269 8.64 23.19 -1.37
N GLN A 270 8.07 23.29 -0.18
CA GLN A 270 8.69 22.83 1.07
C GLN A 270 9.01 21.33 1.02
N LEU A 271 8.07 20.51 0.55
CA LEU A 271 8.29 19.06 0.46
C LEU A 271 9.28 18.69 -0.64
N LEU A 272 9.27 19.38 -1.78
CA LEU A 272 10.29 19.20 -2.83
C LEU A 272 11.70 19.57 -2.32
N GLU A 273 11.82 20.62 -1.54
CA GLU A 273 13.11 21.01 -0.94
C GLU A 273 13.55 19.97 0.13
N LYS A 274 12.62 19.47 0.94
CA LYS A 274 12.89 18.38 1.90
C LYS A 274 13.41 17.14 1.19
N GLU A 275 12.77 16.69 0.10
CA GLU A 275 13.22 15.55 -0.72
C GLU A 275 14.63 15.78 -1.30
N LYS A 276 14.89 16.99 -1.77
CA LYS A 276 16.21 17.37 -2.30
C LYS A 276 17.28 17.35 -1.22
N GLN A 277 17.02 17.96 -0.05
CA GLN A 277 17.96 17.97 1.09
C GLN A 277 18.22 16.56 1.64
N PHE A 278 17.21 15.68 1.59
CA PHE A 278 17.37 14.27 1.94
C PHE A 278 18.24 13.50 0.94
N GLY A 279 18.43 14.02 -0.28
CA GLY A 279 19.24 13.40 -1.33
C GLY A 279 18.49 12.46 -2.27
N LEU A 280 17.15 12.56 -2.42
CA LEU A 280 16.39 11.70 -3.35
C LEU A 280 16.74 11.92 -4.83
N LEU A 281 17.57 12.89 -5.16
CA LEU A 281 18.14 13.11 -6.50
C LEU A 281 19.59 12.60 -6.63
N GLU A 282 20.07 11.85 -5.64
CA GLU A 282 21.43 11.34 -5.56
C GLU A 282 21.42 9.80 -5.46
N THR A 283 22.20 9.13 -6.29
CA THR A 283 22.28 7.66 -6.29
C THR A 283 22.84 7.09 -4.99
N SER A 284 23.74 7.84 -4.33
CA SER A 284 24.32 7.47 -3.05
C SER A 284 23.30 7.24 -1.93
N THR A 285 22.19 7.98 -1.93
CA THR A 285 21.11 7.79 -0.96
C THR A 285 20.50 6.38 -1.07
N TYR A 286 20.29 5.91 -2.29
CA TYR A 286 19.73 4.60 -2.58
C TYR A 286 20.72 3.47 -2.24
N ASP A 287 22.02 3.67 -2.56
CA ASP A 287 23.09 2.71 -2.23
C ASP A 287 23.26 2.57 -0.71
N ASN A 288 23.16 3.68 0.03
CA ASN A 288 23.26 3.68 1.48
C ASN A 288 22.06 2.98 2.13
N PHE A 289 20.85 3.18 1.59
CA PHE A 289 19.67 2.46 2.05
C PHE A 289 19.85 0.95 1.91
N ALA A 290 20.28 0.46 0.74
CA ALA A 290 20.51 -0.97 0.52
C ALA A 290 21.51 -1.57 1.53
N LYS A 291 22.59 -0.86 1.84
CA LYS A 291 23.55 -1.29 2.86
C LYS A 291 22.95 -1.32 4.26
N ASN A 292 22.16 -0.30 4.60
CA ASN A 292 21.52 -0.20 5.92
C ASN A 292 20.50 -1.32 6.15
N ILE A 293 19.77 -1.73 5.11
CA ILE A 293 18.80 -2.83 5.22
C ILE A 293 19.46 -4.16 5.57
N GLN A 294 20.74 -4.40 5.18
CA GLN A 294 21.48 -5.59 5.60
C GLN A 294 21.72 -5.57 7.13
N ASN A 295 22.00 -4.40 7.72
CA ASN A 295 22.13 -4.25 9.16
C ASN A 295 20.79 -4.51 9.87
N VAL A 296 19.71 -3.95 9.34
CA VAL A 296 18.35 -4.19 9.87
C VAL A 296 18.00 -5.68 9.85
N LYS A 297 18.31 -6.37 8.75
CA LYS A 297 18.16 -7.84 8.65
C LYS A 297 18.94 -8.56 9.74
N GLN A 298 20.21 -8.19 9.94
CA GLN A 298 21.05 -8.81 10.96
C GLN A 298 20.50 -8.62 12.37
N ASP A 299 20.02 -7.41 12.68
CA ASP A 299 19.43 -7.11 13.99
C ASP A 299 18.16 -7.95 14.23
N ILE A 300 17.31 -8.10 13.22
CA ILE A 300 16.13 -8.96 13.28
C ILE A 300 16.53 -10.42 13.50
N CYS A 301 17.49 -10.94 12.74
CA CYS A 301 17.96 -12.32 12.93
C CYS A 301 18.56 -12.54 14.31
N ASN A 302 19.31 -11.57 14.85
CA ASN A 302 19.87 -11.62 16.19
C ASN A 302 18.76 -11.70 17.27
N PHE A 303 17.70 -10.88 17.14
CA PHE A 303 16.55 -10.92 18.05
C PHE A 303 15.93 -12.33 18.10
N PHE A 304 15.68 -12.96 16.97
CA PHE A 304 15.10 -14.31 16.95
C PHE A 304 16.08 -15.36 17.50
N ALA A 305 17.37 -15.24 17.21
CA ALA A 305 18.38 -16.14 17.76
C ALA A 305 18.48 -16.05 19.28
N GLU A 306 18.37 -14.85 19.86
CA GLU A 306 18.37 -14.63 21.31
C GLU A 306 17.08 -15.18 21.93
N ALA A 307 15.91 -14.87 21.36
CA ALA A 307 14.64 -15.39 21.84
C ALA A 307 14.62 -16.94 21.85
N ARG A 308 15.21 -17.59 20.82
CA ARG A 308 15.34 -19.05 20.76
C ARG A 308 16.26 -19.59 21.87
N LYS A 309 17.41 -18.93 22.15
CA LYS A 309 18.29 -19.31 23.26
C LYS A 309 17.58 -19.24 24.62
N GLU A 310 16.67 -18.29 24.77
CA GLU A 310 15.85 -18.11 25.97
C GLU A 310 14.60 -18.99 25.99
N ASN A 311 14.40 -19.86 25.00
CA ASN A 311 13.21 -20.70 24.81
C ASN A 311 11.89 -19.91 24.81
N LYS A 312 11.89 -18.69 24.27
CA LYS A 312 10.70 -17.85 24.15
C LYS A 312 9.77 -18.37 23.06
N LYS A 313 8.48 -18.45 23.39
CA LYS A 313 7.42 -18.75 22.42
C LYS A 313 7.02 -17.47 21.70
N ILE A 314 7.18 -17.47 20.37
CA ILE A 314 6.83 -16.34 19.51
C ILE A 314 5.65 -16.76 18.63
N VAL A 315 4.62 -15.94 18.63
CA VAL A 315 3.53 -16.00 17.64
C VAL A 315 3.34 -14.62 17.01
N CYS A 316 2.71 -14.56 15.86
CA CYS A 316 2.47 -13.29 15.18
C CYS A 316 1.00 -12.86 15.25
N TYR A 317 0.79 -11.56 15.11
CA TYR A 317 -0.49 -10.97 14.80
C TYR A 317 -0.42 -10.32 13.41
N GLY A 318 -1.41 -10.68 12.56
CA GLY A 318 -1.56 -10.20 11.19
C GLY A 318 -0.88 -11.09 10.16
N ALA A 319 -1.48 -11.12 8.98
CA ALA A 319 -0.92 -11.73 7.77
C ALA A 319 -0.88 -10.70 6.62
N PRO A 320 -0.18 -9.55 6.79
CA PRO A 320 -0.07 -8.54 5.74
C PRO A 320 1.04 -8.91 4.74
N ALA A 321 0.93 -8.41 3.49
CA ALA A 321 1.95 -8.58 2.46
C ALA A 321 3.35 -8.17 2.96
N LYS A 322 3.46 -7.03 3.64
CA LYS A 322 4.73 -6.55 4.20
C LYS A 322 5.33 -7.50 5.25
N GLY A 323 4.50 -8.13 6.08
CA GLY A 323 4.96 -9.15 7.03
C GLY A 323 5.58 -10.34 6.31
N ASN A 324 4.96 -10.79 5.19
CA ASN A 324 5.50 -11.86 4.37
C ASN A 324 6.85 -11.48 3.73
N THR A 325 6.99 -10.25 3.20
CA THR A 325 8.28 -9.76 2.71
C THR A 325 9.34 -9.79 3.80
N LEU A 326 9.03 -9.26 4.99
CA LEU A 326 9.97 -9.21 6.11
C LEU A 326 10.44 -10.61 6.52
N LEU A 327 9.51 -11.52 6.73
CA LEU A 327 9.81 -12.89 7.18
C LEU A 327 10.62 -13.67 6.13
N ASN A 328 10.21 -13.63 4.86
CA ASN A 328 10.93 -14.29 3.78
C ASN A 328 12.35 -13.73 3.61
N PHE A 329 12.51 -12.39 3.57
CA PHE A 329 13.82 -11.76 3.44
C PHE A 329 14.75 -12.08 4.60
N CYS A 330 14.26 -12.13 5.83
CA CYS A 330 15.04 -12.45 7.02
C CYS A 330 15.27 -13.96 7.20
N GLY A 331 14.57 -14.81 6.44
CA GLY A 331 14.63 -16.27 6.59
C GLY A 331 14.02 -16.74 7.91
N ILE A 332 12.97 -16.08 8.39
CA ILE A 332 12.28 -16.41 9.63
C ILE A 332 11.00 -17.19 9.29
N GLY A 333 11.01 -18.47 9.59
CA GLY A 333 9.92 -19.40 9.28
C GLY A 333 9.29 -20.04 10.52
N ASN A 334 8.65 -21.18 10.30
CA ASN A 334 7.94 -21.96 11.32
C ASN A 334 8.85 -22.60 12.38
N ASP A 335 10.17 -22.54 12.19
CA ASP A 335 11.18 -22.92 13.19
C ASP A 335 11.37 -21.86 14.29
N PHE A 336 10.91 -20.64 14.07
CA PHE A 336 10.91 -19.53 15.04
C PHE A 336 9.50 -19.12 15.48
N ILE A 337 8.52 -19.19 14.59
CA ILE A 337 7.17 -18.68 14.77
C ILE A 337 6.18 -19.84 14.64
N GLU A 338 5.46 -20.15 15.72
CA GLU A 338 4.52 -21.29 15.73
C GLU A 338 3.31 -21.05 14.80
N TYR A 339 2.78 -19.81 14.79
CA TYR A 339 1.64 -19.41 13.97
C TYR A 339 1.49 -17.88 13.94
N THR A 340 0.66 -17.40 13.03
CA THR A 340 0.11 -16.04 13.07
C THR A 340 -1.40 -16.07 13.27
N VAL A 341 -1.96 -14.97 13.78
CA VAL A 341 -3.42 -14.78 13.84
C VAL A 341 -3.83 -13.59 13.00
N ASP A 342 -5.00 -13.67 12.35
CA ASP A 342 -5.55 -12.55 11.58
C ASP A 342 -7.07 -12.46 11.80
N LYS A 343 -7.61 -11.24 11.91
CA LYS A 343 -9.05 -11.01 12.04
C LYS A 343 -9.83 -11.33 10.75
N ASN A 344 -9.17 -11.27 9.60
CA ASN A 344 -9.81 -11.54 8.33
C ASN A 344 -10.12 -13.05 8.20
N PRO A 345 -11.41 -13.45 8.21
CA PRO A 345 -11.79 -14.87 8.13
C PRO A 345 -11.37 -15.53 6.82
N HIS A 346 -11.16 -14.74 5.75
CA HIS A 346 -10.70 -15.27 4.45
C HIS A 346 -9.22 -15.68 4.44
N LYS A 347 -8.45 -15.29 5.47
CA LYS A 347 -7.04 -15.71 5.63
C LYS A 347 -6.87 -16.83 6.64
N GLN A 348 -7.83 -17.00 7.54
CA GLN A 348 -7.79 -18.06 8.56
C GLN A 348 -7.81 -19.44 7.89
N GLU A 349 -7.12 -20.40 8.51
CA GLU A 349 -6.90 -21.77 8.01
C GLU A 349 -6.02 -21.87 6.75
N LEU A 350 -5.44 -20.74 6.29
CA LEU A 350 -4.42 -20.69 5.25
C LEU A 350 -3.03 -20.62 5.86
N PHE A 351 -2.01 -20.60 5.00
CA PHE A 351 -0.61 -20.49 5.37
C PHE A 351 0.04 -19.29 4.69
N LEU A 352 0.99 -18.65 5.38
CA LEU A 352 1.79 -17.56 4.81
C LEU A 352 2.66 -18.10 3.67
N PRO A 353 2.75 -17.38 2.53
CA PRO A 353 3.59 -17.81 1.42
C PRO A 353 5.07 -17.82 1.82
N GLY A 354 5.79 -18.81 1.32
CA GLY A 354 7.23 -19.01 1.53
C GLY A 354 7.60 -19.57 2.90
N THR A 355 7.05 -19.02 3.97
CA THR A 355 7.36 -19.45 5.35
C THR A 355 6.47 -20.58 5.84
N HIS A 356 5.32 -20.78 5.22
CA HIS A 356 4.31 -21.79 5.57
C HIS A 356 3.82 -21.71 7.04
N ILE A 357 3.89 -20.52 7.64
CA ILE A 357 3.35 -20.28 8.98
C ILE A 357 1.83 -20.32 8.92
N PRO A 358 1.14 -21.15 9.74
CA PRO A 358 -0.32 -21.26 9.70
C PRO A 358 -0.99 -20.00 10.27
N ILE A 359 -2.17 -19.67 9.73
CA ILE A 359 -2.95 -18.48 10.11
C ILE A 359 -4.21 -18.94 10.86
N TYR A 360 -4.41 -18.43 12.07
CA TYR A 360 -5.57 -18.75 12.90
C TYR A 360 -6.36 -17.50 13.29
N SER A 361 -7.48 -17.70 13.97
CA SER A 361 -8.24 -16.61 14.60
C SER A 361 -7.49 -16.04 15.82
N PRO A 362 -7.70 -14.76 16.20
CA PRO A 362 -7.02 -14.12 17.32
C PRO A 362 -7.22 -14.81 18.67
N GLU A 363 -8.35 -15.52 18.87
CA GLU A 363 -8.69 -16.24 20.10
C GLU A 363 -7.69 -17.35 20.43
N LYS A 364 -6.98 -17.88 19.43
CA LYS A 364 -5.96 -18.91 19.64
C LYS A 364 -4.86 -18.47 20.60
N VAL A 365 -4.53 -17.21 20.65
CA VAL A 365 -3.47 -16.63 21.52
C VAL A 365 -3.79 -16.88 23.00
N LEU A 366 -5.07 -16.86 23.41
CA LEU A 366 -5.51 -17.14 24.78
C LEU A 366 -5.14 -18.55 25.24
N SER A 367 -5.20 -19.53 24.34
CA SER A 367 -4.93 -20.93 24.66
C SER A 367 -3.44 -21.28 24.71
N THR A 368 -2.59 -20.55 23.95
CA THR A 368 -1.15 -20.86 23.82
C THR A 368 -0.27 -20.02 24.74
N LYS A 369 -0.76 -18.84 25.15
CA LYS A 369 -0.09 -17.91 26.06
C LYS A 369 1.39 -17.67 25.69
N PRO A 370 1.69 -17.09 24.49
CA PRO A 370 3.06 -16.89 24.04
C PRO A 370 3.80 -15.85 24.90
N ASP A 371 5.14 -15.95 24.95
CA ASP A 371 5.97 -14.92 25.57
C ASP A 371 5.98 -13.63 24.76
N TYR A 372 6.01 -13.76 23.41
CA TYR A 372 6.02 -12.63 22.48
C TYR A 372 4.88 -12.74 21.46
N LEU A 373 4.12 -11.65 21.32
CA LEU A 373 3.18 -11.42 20.22
C LEU A 373 3.80 -10.41 19.27
N LEU A 374 4.34 -10.91 18.15
CA LEU A 374 4.97 -10.09 17.12
C LEU A 374 3.92 -9.47 16.20
N ILE A 375 3.86 -8.15 16.15
CA ILE A 375 2.91 -7.40 15.33
C ILE A 375 3.51 -7.18 13.94
N LEU A 376 3.05 -7.94 12.94
CA LEU A 376 3.51 -7.80 11.56
C LEU A 376 2.96 -6.52 10.89
N PRO A 377 1.69 -6.13 11.05
CA PRO A 377 1.22 -4.82 10.59
C PRO A 377 1.59 -3.71 11.59
N TRP A 378 2.89 -3.47 11.76
CA TRP A 378 3.47 -2.55 12.75
C TRP A 378 2.88 -1.13 12.74
N ASN A 379 2.37 -0.68 11.59
CA ASN A 379 1.66 0.60 11.47
C ASN A 379 0.30 0.64 12.17
N LEU A 380 -0.22 -0.51 12.60
CA LEU A 380 -1.45 -0.66 13.38
C LEU A 380 -1.15 -1.11 14.82
N LYS A 381 0.11 -0.93 15.30
CA LYS A 381 0.55 -1.47 16.58
C LYS A 381 -0.35 -1.05 17.75
N ASP A 382 -0.76 0.22 17.81
CA ASP A 382 -1.53 0.75 18.92
C ASP A 382 -2.93 0.11 18.98
N GLU A 383 -3.62 -0.01 17.83
CA GLU A 383 -4.90 -0.71 17.70
C GLU A 383 -4.76 -2.19 18.13
N ILE A 384 -3.70 -2.87 17.70
CA ILE A 384 -3.48 -4.29 17.99
C ILE A 384 -3.13 -4.49 19.48
N ILE A 385 -2.32 -3.61 20.05
CA ILE A 385 -1.97 -3.65 21.47
C ILE A 385 -3.23 -3.49 22.33
N GLU A 386 -4.13 -2.60 21.97
CA GLU A 386 -5.41 -2.45 22.67
C GLU A 386 -6.27 -3.71 22.56
N GLN A 387 -6.44 -4.25 21.35
CA GLN A 387 -7.22 -5.46 21.10
C GLN A 387 -6.71 -6.70 21.82
N MET A 388 -5.39 -6.84 21.89
CA MET A 388 -4.72 -8.02 22.45
C MET A 388 -4.14 -7.78 23.83
N SER A 389 -4.59 -6.73 24.53
CA SER A 389 -4.07 -6.31 25.84
C SER A 389 -4.05 -7.42 26.90
N PHE A 390 -4.92 -8.41 26.76
CA PHE A 390 -5.02 -9.57 27.65
C PHE A 390 -3.75 -10.44 27.68
N ILE A 391 -2.80 -10.31 26.70
CA ILE A 391 -1.53 -11.07 26.79
C ILE A 391 -0.70 -10.69 28.02
N ARG A 392 -0.93 -9.51 28.59
CA ARG A 392 -0.29 -9.03 29.82
C ARG A 392 -0.68 -9.87 31.06
N ASP A 393 -1.82 -10.56 31.03
CA ASP A 393 -2.31 -11.39 32.15
C ASP A 393 -1.35 -12.57 32.49
N TRP A 394 -0.49 -12.96 31.52
CA TRP A 394 0.56 -13.96 31.70
C TRP A 394 1.97 -13.43 31.49
N ASN A 395 2.17 -12.11 31.58
CA ASN A 395 3.42 -11.41 31.28
C ASN A 395 3.91 -11.54 29.82
N GLY A 396 3.01 -11.82 28.86
CA GLY A 396 3.30 -11.75 27.44
C GLY A 396 3.63 -10.32 27.02
N LYS A 397 4.50 -10.16 26.05
CA LYS A 397 4.94 -8.86 25.54
C LYS A 397 4.64 -8.70 24.06
N PHE A 398 4.35 -7.49 23.65
CA PHE A 398 4.27 -7.16 22.24
C PHE A 398 5.66 -6.89 21.67
N VAL A 399 5.85 -7.23 20.40
CA VAL A 399 7.09 -6.93 19.68
C VAL A 399 6.73 -6.32 18.34
N VAL A 400 7.44 -5.27 17.93
CA VAL A 400 7.47 -4.78 16.56
C VAL A 400 8.91 -4.80 16.06
N LEU A 401 9.11 -5.12 14.79
CA LEU A 401 10.45 -5.19 14.19
C LEU A 401 10.77 -3.93 13.38
N MET A 402 9.75 -3.23 12.95
CA MET A 402 9.86 -2.04 12.10
C MET A 402 9.22 -0.83 12.77
N PRO A 403 9.73 0.39 12.55
CA PRO A 403 10.99 0.75 11.84
C PRO A 403 12.26 0.40 12.62
N LYS A 404 12.11 -0.03 13.86
CA LYS A 404 13.15 -0.55 14.76
C LYS A 404 12.54 -1.59 15.70
N ILE A 405 13.36 -2.47 16.24
CA ILE A 405 12.90 -3.49 17.18
C ILE A 405 12.49 -2.81 18.50
N GLU A 406 11.23 -3.00 18.88
CA GLU A 406 10.68 -2.55 20.16
C GLU A 406 9.97 -3.71 20.85
N ILE A 407 10.30 -3.94 22.14
CA ILE A 407 9.59 -4.87 23.03
C ILE A 407 8.74 -4.01 23.97
N ILE A 408 7.43 -4.21 23.93
CA ILE A 408 6.43 -3.38 24.63
C ILE A 408 5.74 -4.25 25.66
N ASN A 409 5.72 -3.79 26.91
CA ASN A 409 5.09 -4.48 28.06
C ASN A 409 3.57 -4.32 28.04
#